data_6d75176153a72c57d11b012342b51dd3
#
_entry.id   6d75176153a72c57d11b012342b51dd3
#
_cell.length_a   1.000
_cell.length_b   1.000
_cell.length_c   1.000
_cell.angle_alpha   90.00
_cell.angle_beta   90.00
_cell.angle_gamma   90.00
#
_symmetry.space_group_name_H-M   'P 1'
#
loop_
_entity.id
_entity.type
_entity.pdbx_description
1 polymer ?
#
loop_
_entity_poly.entity_id
_entity_poly.type
_entity_poly.pdbx_seq_one_letter_code
_entity_poly.pdbx_strand_id
1 'polypeptide(L)'
;MKLHEVRPREQSGRDTIDRFRAQFKAASLESLALLENGEMERVYCDIHEDYVVKHIVNSKSKYRFVQVKTKSKLNHQYTILEIFGLKKKPKTSPIHDLVGSFVGKLLLHVDKFGDACVSIEICTNVNFDDEVEKIYKEVKDKLSPTQNTMALIEETKKLIPSLATKSNSDVIAFLSHLALTPRKQILNEEEDVFVSQASSQIFKYSEINLNPLEVKQIIIQLLSLIKDRSAVPLSSSITEKELDAKASVHLDDILDILCISRSAYYVLRAGGDDKAIKSVSILQRMLKRSGFSDDTVDTFAGLNAAGKHGIGPIGMIF
;
A
#
# COMPACT_ATOMS: atom_id res chain seq x y z
N MET A 1 -18.37 26.32 -33.71
CA MET A 1 -17.72 25.14 -33.13
C MET A 1 -17.58 25.35 -31.63
N LYS A 2 -18.14 24.50 -30.81
CA LYS A 2 -18.07 24.60 -29.35
C LYS A 2 -17.01 23.63 -28.82
N LEU A 3 -16.44 23.87 -27.63
CA LEU A 3 -15.37 23.06 -27.05
C LEU A 3 -15.71 21.56 -26.95
N HIS A 4 -16.96 21.20 -26.65
CA HIS A 4 -17.42 19.82 -26.55
C HIS A 4 -17.61 19.11 -27.89
N GLU A 5 -17.63 19.83 -29.00
CA GLU A 5 -17.76 19.29 -30.37
C GLU A 5 -16.41 18.82 -30.92
N VAL A 6 -15.30 19.15 -30.24
CA VAL A 6 -13.94 18.79 -30.66
C VAL A 6 -13.35 17.81 -29.64
N ARG A 7 -12.82 16.67 -30.12
CA ARG A 7 -12.17 15.70 -29.26
C ARG A 7 -10.96 16.33 -28.56
N PRO A 8 -10.85 16.22 -27.21
CA PRO A 8 -9.70 16.71 -26.47
C PRO A 8 -8.40 16.06 -26.94
N ARG A 9 -7.33 16.84 -27.11
CA ARG A 9 -5.99 16.32 -27.40
C ARG A 9 -5.33 15.67 -26.20
N GLU A 10 -5.69 16.13 -25.00
CA GLU A 10 -5.03 15.81 -23.71
C GLU A 10 -5.61 14.57 -23.01
N GLN A 11 -6.07 13.57 -23.75
CA GLN A 11 -6.64 12.35 -23.12
C GLN A 11 -5.57 11.57 -22.35
N SER A 12 -4.35 11.49 -22.86
CA SER A 12 -3.25 10.78 -22.21
C SER A 12 -2.86 11.36 -20.83
N GLY A 13 -2.97 12.70 -20.70
CA GLY A 13 -2.74 13.36 -19.41
C GLY A 13 -3.78 12.98 -18.37
N ARG A 14 -5.06 12.89 -18.75
CA ARG A 14 -6.15 12.46 -17.86
C ARG A 14 -5.97 11.02 -17.42
N ASP A 15 -5.67 10.10 -18.35
CA ASP A 15 -5.40 8.69 -18.04
C ASP A 15 -4.20 8.53 -17.09
N THR A 16 -3.20 9.41 -17.22
CA THR A 16 -2.04 9.43 -16.31
C THR A 16 -2.43 9.87 -14.91
N ILE A 17 -3.24 10.94 -14.79
CA ILE A 17 -3.74 11.41 -13.49
C ILE A 17 -4.56 10.31 -12.79
N ASP A 18 -5.44 9.62 -13.51
CA ASP A 18 -6.26 8.55 -12.95
C ASP A 18 -5.42 7.37 -12.44
N ARG A 19 -4.33 7.02 -13.16
CA ARG A 19 -3.36 6.00 -12.70
C ARG A 19 -2.68 6.42 -11.40
N PHE A 20 -2.20 7.67 -11.30
CA PHE A 20 -1.60 8.17 -10.06
C PHE A 20 -2.59 8.20 -8.89
N ARG A 21 -3.85 8.58 -9.14
CA ARG A 21 -4.91 8.51 -8.10
C ARG A 21 -5.08 7.11 -7.56
N ALA A 22 -5.09 6.08 -8.42
CA ALA A 22 -5.20 4.69 -8.00
C ALA A 22 -3.98 4.24 -7.17
N GLN A 23 -2.77 4.64 -7.57
CA GLN A 23 -1.52 4.37 -6.82
C GLN A 23 -1.58 5.02 -5.43
N PHE A 24 -1.97 6.30 -5.35
CA PHE A 24 -2.08 7.01 -4.07
C PHE A 24 -3.15 6.40 -3.16
N LYS A 25 -4.32 6.01 -3.70
CA LYS A 25 -5.36 5.30 -2.94
C LYS A 25 -4.83 3.97 -2.38
N ALA A 26 -4.13 3.18 -3.20
CA ALA A 26 -3.56 1.90 -2.77
C ALA A 26 -2.53 2.10 -1.66
N ALA A 27 -1.58 3.01 -1.83
CA ALA A 27 -0.56 3.34 -0.85
C ALA A 27 -1.15 3.92 0.45
N SER A 28 -2.22 4.73 0.35
CA SER A 28 -2.90 5.31 1.51
C SER A 28 -3.55 4.23 2.39
N LEU A 29 -4.28 3.29 1.78
CA LEU A 29 -4.88 2.19 2.53
C LEU A 29 -3.83 1.25 3.12
N GLU A 30 -2.75 1.00 2.39
CA GLU A 30 -1.63 0.24 2.92
C GLU A 30 -1.00 0.92 4.13
N SER A 31 -0.83 2.25 4.06
CA SER A 31 -0.24 3.03 5.17
C SER A 31 -1.09 2.97 6.45
N LEU A 32 -2.42 2.83 6.36
CA LEU A 32 -3.26 2.65 7.54
C LEU A 32 -2.97 1.36 8.31
N ALA A 33 -2.37 0.34 7.66
CA ALA A 33 -1.95 -0.89 8.34
C ALA A 33 -0.78 -0.66 9.32
N LEU A 34 -0.08 0.47 9.26
CA LEU A 34 0.90 0.89 10.28
C LEU A 34 0.25 0.99 11.68
N LEU A 35 -1.06 1.25 11.76
CA LEU A 35 -1.82 1.27 13.00
C LEU A 35 -1.93 -0.11 13.66
N GLU A 36 -1.66 -1.20 12.95
CA GLU A 36 -1.65 -2.54 13.52
C GLU A 36 -0.51 -2.76 14.53
N ASN A 37 0.53 -1.91 14.48
CA ASN A 37 1.73 -2.00 15.32
C ASN A 37 2.37 -3.40 15.27
N GLY A 38 2.44 -3.96 14.06
CA GLY A 38 3.07 -5.23 13.77
C GLY A 38 4.52 -5.07 13.26
N GLU A 39 4.93 -5.96 12.37
CA GLU A 39 6.26 -5.92 11.76
C GLU A 39 6.43 -4.81 10.72
N MET A 40 5.34 -4.20 10.26
CA MET A 40 5.35 -3.14 9.26
C MET A 40 5.91 -1.85 9.85
N GLU A 41 6.98 -1.34 9.25
CA GLU A 41 7.67 -0.13 9.73
C GLU A 41 7.29 1.10 8.90
N ARG A 42 7.28 0.99 7.56
CA ARG A 42 7.10 2.13 6.63
C ARG A 42 6.46 1.72 5.32
N VAL A 43 5.89 2.71 4.65
CA VAL A 43 5.49 2.65 3.23
C VAL A 43 6.28 3.69 2.47
N TYR A 44 7.19 3.27 1.59
CA TYR A 44 7.87 4.17 0.65
C TYR A 44 6.98 4.44 -0.55
N CYS A 45 6.92 5.69 -0.99
CA CYS A 45 6.07 6.16 -2.06
C CYS A 45 6.90 6.40 -3.32
N ASP A 46 6.53 5.75 -4.43
CA ASP A 46 7.17 5.89 -5.76
C ASP A 46 8.68 5.63 -5.74
N ILE A 47 9.11 4.60 -5.00
CA ILE A 47 10.50 4.16 -4.92
C ILE A 47 10.60 2.73 -5.44
N HIS A 48 11.31 2.54 -6.55
CA HIS A 48 11.45 1.28 -7.28
C HIS A 48 10.15 0.75 -7.90
N GLU A 49 9.01 0.88 -7.23
CA GLU A 49 7.66 0.57 -7.68
C GLU A 49 6.68 1.63 -7.16
N ASP A 50 5.40 1.49 -7.48
CA ASP A 50 4.37 2.47 -7.09
C ASP A 50 4.34 2.69 -5.57
N TYR A 51 4.58 1.64 -4.78
CA TYR A 51 4.98 1.76 -3.38
C TYR A 51 5.73 0.50 -2.90
N VAL A 52 6.52 0.66 -1.85
CA VAL A 52 7.26 -0.44 -1.21
C VAL A 52 6.97 -0.44 0.29
N VAL A 53 6.60 -1.60 0.82
CA VAL A 53 6.38 -1.77 2.26
C VAL A 53 7.62 -2.36 2.89
N LYS A 54 8.15 -1.68 3.91
CA LYS A 54 9.26 -2.18 4.74
C LYS A 54 8.69 -2.82 6.00
N HIS A 55 9.13 -4.03 6.25
CA HIS A 55 8.88 -4.78 7.47
C HIS A 55 10.19 -4.99 8.24
N ILE A 56 10.11 -5.08 9.55
CA ILE A 56 11.23 -5.50 10.41
C ILE A 56 10.91 -6.88 10.97
N VAL A 57 11.61 -7.89 10.46
CA VAL A 57 11.45 -9.28 10.90
C VAL A 57 12.78 -9.76 11.46
N ASN A 58 12.82 -10.16 12.73
CA ASN A 58 14.05 -10.58 13.43
C ASN A 58 15.19 -9.56 13.28
N SER A 59 14.89 -8.27 13.47
CA SER A 59 15.82 -7.14 13.34
C SER A 59 16.42 -6.96 11.93
N LYS A 60 15.82 -7.55 10.90
CA LYS A 60 16.23 -7.39 9.51
C LYS A 60 15.15 -6.71 8.69
N SER A 61 15.56 -5.78 7.82
CA SER A 61 14.65 -5.13 6.88
C SER A 61 14.22 -6.13 5.81
N LYS A 62 12.92 -6.20 5.58
CA LYS A 62 12.26 -7.00 4.56
C LYS A 62 11.35 -6.10 3.74
N TYR A 63 11.26 -6.34 2.44
CA TYR A 63 10.53 -5.47 1.52
C TYR A 63 9.49 -6.22 0.71
N ARG A 64 8.32 -5.61 0.55
CA ARG A 64 7.28 -5.99 -0.40
C ARG A 64 7.14 -4.88 -1.43
N PHE A 65 7.37 -5.20 -2.70
CA PHE A 65 7.28 -4.28 -3.83
C PHE A 65 5.91 -4.39 -4.47
N VAL A 66 5.20 -3.29 -4.61
CA VAL A 66 3.82 -3.30 -5.12
C VAL A 66 3.68 -2.39 -6.33
N GLN A 67 3.20 -2.97 -7.43
CA GLN A 67 2.84 -2.27 -8.64
C GLN A 67 1.33 -2.23 -8.80
N VAL A 68 0.76 -1.03 -9.00
CA VAL A 68 -0.67 -0.81 -9.19
C VAL A 68 -0.97 -0.69 -10.68
N LYS A 69 -1.91 -1.49 -11.16
CA LYS A 69 -2.33 -1.48 -12.57
C LYS A 69 -3.84 -1.33 -12.67
N THR A 70 -4.29 -0.35 -13.45
CA THR A 70 -5.71 -0.08 -13.63
C THR A 70 -6.11 -0.17 -15.10
N LYS A 71 -7.31 -0.64 -15.34
CA LYS A 71 -8.00 -0.59 -16.64
C LYS A 71 -9.21 0.32 -16.53
N SER A 72 -9.44 1.16 -17.52
CA SER A 72 -10.61 2.03 -17.61
C SER A 72 -11.91 1.27 -17.82
N LYS A 73 -11.85 0.10 -18.48
CA LYS A 73 -12.99 -0.78 -18.69
C LYS A 73 -13.01 -1.90 -17.65
N LEU A 74 -13.94 -1.84 -16.71
CA LEU A 74 -14.01 -2.75 -15.56
C LEU A 74 -14.44 -4.18 -15.92
N ASN A 75 -15.01 -4.42 -17.11
CA ASN A 75 -15.34 -5.74 -17.62
C ASN A 75 -14.16 -6.43 -18.35
N HIS A 76 -13.00 -5.77 -18.41
CA HIS A 76 -11.78 -6.37 -18.93
C HIS A 76 -11.03 -7.13 -17.83
N GLN A 77 -10.24 -8.12 -18.23
CA GLN A 77 -9.33 -8.87 -17.38
C GLN A 77 -7.90 -8.66 -17.85
N TYR A 78 -6.93 -8.84 -16.95
CA TYR A 78 -5.52 -8.90 -17.32
C TYR A 78 -5.17 -10.28 -17.85
N THR A 79 -4.56 -10.31 -19.03
CA THR A 79 -4.22 -11.53 -19.77
C THR A 79 -2.80 -12.03 -19.48
N ILE A 80 -2.51 -13.30 -19.83
CA ILE A 80 -1.15 -13.86 -19.69
C ILE A 80 -0.10 -13.05 -20.45
N LEU A 81 -0.49 -12.39 -21.55
CA LEU A 81 0.42 -11.54 -22.30
C LEU A 81 0.81 -10.28 -21.50
N GLU A 82 -0.14 -9.63 -20.83
CA GLU A 82 0.12 -8.42 -20.07
C GLU A 82 0.88 -8.73 -18.78
N ILE A 83 0.51 -9.81 -18.07
CA ILE A 83 1.08 -10.17 -16.77
C ILE A 83 2.45 -10.84 -16.94
N PHE A 84 2.56 -11.85 -17.80
CA PHE A 84 3.74 -12.69 -17.94
C PHE A 84 4.47 -12.55 -19.28
N GLY A 85 3.98 -11.73 -20.20
CA GLY A 85 4.56 -11.62 -21.54
C GLY A 85 4.43 -12.89 -22.40
N LEU A 86 3.57 -13.83 -21.98
CA LEU A 86 3.38 -15.09 -22.69
C LEU A 86 2.38 -14.94 -23.83
N LYS A 87 2.80 -15.24 -25.06
CA LYS A 87 1.93 -15.18 -26.24
C LYS A 87 1.23 -16.51 -26.44
N LYS A 88 -0.08 -16.48 -26.68
CA LYS A 88 -0.84 -17.64 -27.13
C LYS A 88 -0.31 -18.05 -28.51
N LYS A 89 -0.04 -19.34 -28.72
CA LYS A 89 0.60 -19.87 -29.92
C LYS A 89 -0.13 -19.50 -31.22
N PRO A 90 0.54 -18.83 -32.17
CA PRO A 90 0.34 -19.12 -33.57
C PRO A 90 1.18 -20.36 -33.97
N LYS A 91 0.96 -20.90 -35.16
CA LYS A 91 1.60 -22.11 -35.69
C LYS A 91 3.14 -22.10 -35.74
N THR A 92 3.80 -21.01 -35.41
CA THR A 92 5.25 -20.81 -35.30
C THR A 92 5.62 -20.50 -33.87
N SER A 93 6.79 -20.91 -33.38
CA SER A 93 7.27 -20.73 -32.01
C SER A 93 7.05 -19.28 -31.53
N PRO A 94 6.23 -19.04 -30.50
CA PRO A 94 5.94 -17.70 -30.04
C PRO A 94 7.19 -17.12 -29.35
N ILE A 95 7.55 -15.90 -29.72
CA ILE A 95 8.57 -15.13 -28.96
C ILE A 95 7.84 -14.55 -27.75
N HIS A 96 8.14 -15.08 -26.56
CA HIS A 96 7.66 -14.53 -25.29
C HIS A 96 8.45 -13.28 -24.95
N ASP A 97 7.85 -12.36 -24.19
CA ASP A 97 8.47 -11.11 -23.76
C ASP A 97 8.24 -10.91 -22.25
N LEU A 98 8.87 -11.77 -21.45
CA LEU A 98 8.81 -11.64 -19.99
C LEU A 98 9.45 -10.32 -19.53
N VAL A 99 10.55 -9.88 -20.16
CA VAL A 99 11.27 -8.65 -19.80
C VAL A 99 10.36 -7.42 -19.85
N GLY A 100 9.53 -7.31 -20.90
CA GLY A 100 8.60 -6.21 -21.08
C GLY A 100 7.30 -6.34 -20.26
N SER A 101 7.05 -7.49 -19.64
CA SER A 101 5.83 -7.75 -18.87
C SER A 101 5.84 -7.12 -17.48
N PHE A 102 4.66 -7.09 -16.82
CA PHE A 102 4.58 -6.57 -15.45
C PHE A 102 5.38 -7.44 -14.47
N VAL A 103 5.21 -8.75 -14.54
CA VAL A 103 5.93 -9.69 -13.66
C VAL A 103 7.43 -9.67 -13.93
N GLY A 104 7.87 -9.63 -15.18
CA GLY A 104 9.30 -9.62 -15.51
C GLY A 104 10.06 -8.47 -14.85
N LYS A 105 9.47 -7.28 -14.83
CA LYS A 105 10.06 -6.11 -14.15
C LYS A 105 10.15 -6.32 -12.64
N LEU A 106 9.10 -6.87 -12.03
CA LEU A 106 9.06 -7.13 -10.60
C LEU A 106 10.04 -8.24 -10.17
N LEU A 107 10.23 -9.28 -10.99
CA LEU A 107 11.19 -10.36 -10.71
C LEU A 107 12.62 -9.88 -10.53
N LEU A 108 12.99 -8.75 -11.15
CA LEU A 108 14.30 -8.13 -10.96
C LEU A 108 14.52 -7.66 -9.52
N HIS A 109 13.45 -7.31 -8.79
CA HIS A 109 13.56 -6.98 -7.36
C HIS A 109 13.86 -8.22 -6.52
N VAL A 110 13.25 -9.37 -6.83
CA VAL A 110 13.54 -10.64 -6.14
C VAL A 110 15.02 -11.00 -6.32
N ASP A 111 15.54 -10.89 -7.53
CA ASP A 111 16.96 -11.16 -7.82
C ASP A 111 17.89 -10.17 -7.11
N LYS A 112 17.57 -8.88 -7.17
CA LYS A 112 18.40 -7.80 -6.61
C LYS A 112 18.42 -7.78 -5.08
N PHE A 113 17.28 -7.98 -4.44
CA PHE A 113 17.13 -7.88 -2.98
C PHE A 113 17.24 -9.23 -2.27
N GLY A 114 17.17 -10.35 -3.00
CA GLY A 114 17.33 -11.70 -2.46
C GLY A 114 16.40 -11.94 -1.25
N ASP A 115 16.97 -12.42 -0.16
CA ASP A 115 16.24 -12.69 1.08
C ASP A 115 15.54 -11.47 1.69
N ALA A 116 15.93 -10.27 1.33
CA ALA A 116 15.25 -9.06 1.78
C ALA A 116 13.92 -8.82 1.03
N CYS A 117 13.72 -9.39 -0.17
CA CYS A 117 12.46 -9.34 -0.88
C CYS A 117 11.51 -10.41 -0.37
N VAL A 118 10.46 -10.03 0.35
CA VAL A 118 9.42 -10.97 0.84
C VAL A 118 8.45 -11.33 -0.26
N SER A 119 8.02 -10.33 -1.02
CA SER A 119 7.08 -10.52 -2.12
C SER A 119 7.14 -9.36 -3.12
N ILE A 120 6.68 -9.67 -4.31
CA ILE A 120 6.37 -8.73 -5.37
C ILE A 120 4.87 -8.84 -5.66
N GLU A 121 4.17 -7.73 -5.78
CA GLU A 121 2.70 -7.72 -5.89
C GLU A 121 2.24 -6.90 -7.09
N ILE A 122 1.26 -7.42 -7.82
CA ILE A 122 0.47 -6.67 -8.80
C ILE A 122 -0.92 -6.46 -8.21
N CYS A 123 -1.23 -5.20 -7.89
CA CYS A 123 -2.52 -4.76 -7.38
C CYS A 123 -3.36 -4.19 -8.53
N THR A 124 -4.59 -4.68 -8.74
CA THR A 124 -5.41 -4.30 -9.89
C THR A 124 -6.84 -3.92 -9.54
N ASN A 125 -7.48 -3.08 -10.39
CA ASN A 125 -8.89 -2.75 -10.26
C ASN A 125 -9.83 -3.71 -11.01
N VAL A 126 -9.30 -4.69 -11.72
CA VAL A 126 -10.05 -5.72 -12.45
C VAL A 126 -9.47 -7.10 -12.13
N ASN A 127 -10.19 -8.16 -12.49
CA ASN A 127 -9.70 -9.53 -12.34
C ASN A 127 -8.59 -9.88 -13.34
N PHE A 128 -7.96 -10.99 -13.08
CA PHE A 128 -7.09 -11.70 -14.01
C PHE A 128 -7.90 -12.71 -14.80
N ASP A 129 -7.43 -13.08 -16.00
CA ASP A 129 -8.04 -14.15 -16.77
C ASP A 129 -7.72 -15.53 -16.16
N ASP A 130 -8.51 -16.54 -16.51
CA ASP A 130 -8.40 -17.90 -15.97
C ASP A 130 -7.00 -18.50 -16.19
N GLU A 131 -6.32 -18.15 -17.28
CA GLU A 131 -4.98 -18.65 -17.58
C GLU A 131 -3.93 -18.03 -16.65
N VAL A 132 -4.06 -16.74 -16.31
CA VAL A 132 -3.22 -16.07 -15.29
C VAL A 132 -3.44 -16.70 -13.93
N GLU A 133 -4.70 -16.85 -13.51
CA GLU A 133 -5.04 -17.45 -12.21
C GLU A 133 -4.53 -18.89 -12.11
N LYS A 134 -4.62 -19.66 -13.20
CA LYS A 134 -4.10 -21.02 -13.26
C LYS A 134 -2.58 -21.08 -13.05
N ILE A 135 -1.81 -20.27 -13.79
CA ILE A 135 -0.34 -20.17 -13.63
C ILE A 135 -0.01 -19.75 -12.19
N TYR A 136 -0.68 -18.73 -11.68
CA TYR A 136 -0.47 -18.24 -10.33
C TYR A 136 -0.70 -19.34 -9.28
N LYS A 137 -1.78 -20.08 -9.39
CA LYS A 137 -2.09 -21.21 -8.51
C LYS A 137 -1.05 -22.32 -8.61
N GLU A 138 -0.64 -22.71 -9.83
CA GLU A 138 0.40 -23.73 -10.04
C GLU A 138 1.73 -23.34 -9.37
N VAL A 139 2.10 -22.07 -9.44
CA VAL A 139 3.31 -21.54 -8.80
C VAL A 139 3.16 -21.49 -7.26
N LYS A 140 2.04 -20.99 -6.74
CA LYS A 140 1.82 -20.85 -5.29
C LYS A 140 1.70 -22.19 -4.58
N ASP A 141 0.91 -23.09 -5.12
CA ASP A 141 0.59 -24.38 -4.53
C ASP A 141 1.62 -25.46 -4.94
N LYS A 142 2.64 -25.09 -5.73
CA LYS A 142 3.69 -26.00 -6.25
C LYS A 142 3.10 -27.22 -6.97
N LEU A 143 2.07 -26.98 -7.76
CA LEU A 143 1.41 -28.01 -8.55
C LEU A 143 2.24 -28.41 -9.77
N SER A 144 1.85 -29.51 -10.44
CA SER A 144 2.46 -29.91 -11.71
C SER A 144 2.27 -28.80 -12.76
N PRO A 145 3.37 -28.24 -13.32
CA PRO A 145 3.28 -27.11 -14.22
C PRO A 145 2.65 -27.48 -15.56
N THR A 146 1.72 -26.66 -16.03
CA THR A 146 1.18 -26.73 -17.39
C THR A 146 2.19 -26.16 -18.40
N GLN A 147 1.85 -26.26 -19.70
CA GLN A 147 2.69 -25.76 -20.78
C GLN A 147 2.98 -24.25 -20.63
N ASN A 148 2.00 -23.44 -20.19
CA ASN A 148 2.18 -22.00 -19.98
C ASN A 148 3.11 -21.74 -18.79
N THR A 149 2.97 -22.50 -17.70
CA THR A 149 3.86 -22.39 -16.52
C THR A 149 5.28 -22.84 -16.86
N MET A 150 5.44 -23.90 -17.68
CA MET A 150 6.75 -24.30 -18.17
C MET A 150 7.39 -23.21 -19.05
N ALA A 151 6.62 -22.56 -19.91
CA ALA A 151 7.12 -21.43 -20.69
C ALA A 151 7.57 -20.27 -19.78
N LEU A 152 6.79 -19.96 -18.73
CA LEU A 152 7.18 -18.93 -17.74
C LEU A 152 8.49 -19.31 -17.03
N ILE A 153 8.66 -20.56 -16.62
CA ILE A 153 9.90 -21.05 -15.99
C ILE A 153 11.10 -20.85 -16.93
N GLU A 154 10.97 -21.24 -18.18
CA GLU A 154 12.06 -21.10 -19.16
C GLU A 154 12.41 -19.64 -19.46
N GLU A 155 11.40 -18.76 -19.59
CA GLU A 155 11.64 -17.33 -19.77
C GLU A 155 12.24 -16.70 -18.50
N THR A 156 11.85 -17.15 -17.30
CA THR A 156 12.47 -16.69 -16.04
C THR A 156 13.95 -17.09 -15.95
N LYS A 157 14.32 -18.29 -16.38
CA LYS A 157 15.72 -18.71 -16.44
C LYS A 157 16.56 -17.85 -17.41
N LYS A 158 15.93 -17.39 -18.50
CA LYS A 158 16.60 -16.47 -19.44
C LYS A 158 16.74 -15.07 -18.87
N LEU A 159 15.73 -14.60 -18.14
CA LEU A 159 15.71 -13.26 -17.54
C LEU A 159 16.68 -13.14 -16.35
N ILE A 160 16.75 -14.18 -15.51
CA ILE A 160 17.53 -14.18 -14.26
C ILE A 160 18.71 -15.14 -14.39
N PRO A 161 19.93 -14.65 -14.65
CA PRO A 161 21.11 -15.50 -14.90
C PRO A 161 21.42 -16.47 -13.75
N SER A 162 21.16 -16.09 -12.50
CA SER A 162 21.37 -16.92 -11.32
C SER A 162 20.49 -18.18 -11.30
N LEU A 163 19.39 -18.18 -12.07
CA LEU A 163 18.45 -19.30 -12.21
C LEU A 163 18.68 -20.17 -13.44
N ALA A 164 19.60 -19.80 -14.34
CA ALA A 164 19.78 -20.46 -15.63
C ALA A 164 20.05 -21.98 -15.52
N THR A 165 20.79 -22.40 -14.49
CA THR A 165 21.15 -23.79 -14.23
C THR A 165 20.35 -24.44 -13.11
N LYS A 166 19.41 -23.72 -12.52
CA LYS A 166 18.61 -24.21 -11.39
C LYS A 166 17.50 -25.15 -11.83
N SER A 167 17.07 -25.97 -10.91
CA SER A 167 15.92 -26.86 -11.14
C SER A 167 14.63 -26.06 -11.35
N ASN A 168 13.62 -26.68 -11.98
CA ASN A 168 12.31 -26.05 -12.13
C ASN A 168 11.65 -25.76 -10.77
N SER A 169 11.91 -26.60 -9.77
CA SER A 169 11.43 -26.37 -8.39
C SER A 169 12.03 -25.10 -7.77
N ASP A 170 13.32 -24.82 -8.01
CA ASP A 170 13.98 -23.60 -7.53
C ASP A 170 13.38 -22.36 -8.22
N VAL A 171 13.10 -22.45 -9.53
CA VAL A 171 12.48 -21.35 -10.28
C VAL A 171 11.03 -21.14 -9.81
N ILE A 172 10.27 -22.19 -9.52
CA ILE A 172 8.92 -22.10 -8.94
C ILE A 172 9.00 -21.42 -7.54
N ALA A 173 9.97 -21.80 -6.71
CA ALA A 173 10.18 -21.16 -5.41
C ALA A 173 10.50 -19.64 -5.57
N PHE A 174 11.30 -19.28 -6.56
CA PHE A 174 11.57 -17.87 -6.90
C PHE A 174 10.31 -17.14 -7.38
N LEU A 175 9.54 -17.73 -8.30
CA LEU A 175 8.28 -17.18 -8.78
C LEU A 175 7.21 -17.08 -7.68
N SER A 176 7.28 -17.89 -6.64
CA SER A 176 6.32 -17.89 -5.52
C SER A 176 6.32 -16.60 -4.68
N HIS A 177 7.32 -15.71 -4.87
CA HIS A 177 7.28 -14.36 -4.31
C HIS A 177 6.17 -13.49 -4.94
N LEU A 178 5.66 -13.85 -6.11
CA LEU A 178 4.57 -13.12 -6.78
C LEU A 178 3.27 -13.20 -5.98
N ALA A 179 2.61 -12.06 -5.82
CA ALA A 179 1.22 -11.92 -5.36
C ALA A 179 0.39 -11.20 -6.42
N LEU A 180 -0.81 -11.69 -6.67
CA LEU A 180 -1.80 -11.08 -7.57
C LEU A 180 -3.02 -10.70 -6.75
N THR A 181 -3.29 -9.39 -6.63
CA THR A 181 -4.30 -8.88 -5.71
C THR A 181 -5.32 -7.99 -6.44
N PRO A 182 -6.49 -8.52 -6.79
CA PRO A 182 -7.56 -7.69 -7.34
C PRO A 182 -8.22 -6.88 -6.23
N ARG A 183 -8.05 -5.56 -6.25
CA ARG A 183 -8.66 -4.59 -5.31
C ARG A 183 -9.70 -3.73 -6.03
N LYS A 184 -10.67 -4.34 -6.70
CA LYS A 184 -11.65 -3.69 -7.57
C LYS A 184 -12.38 -2.51 -6.90
N GLN A 185 -12.83 -2.70 -5.67
CA GLN A 185 -13.64 -1.71 -4.97
C GLN A 185 -12.84 -0.47 -4.56
N ILE A 186 -11.53 -0.62 -4.35
CA ILE A 186 -10.65 0.43 -3.82
C ILE A 186 -10.14 1.33 -4.94
N LEU A 187 -9.75 0.72 -6.06
CA LEU A 187 -9.06 1.42 -7.14
C LEU A 187 -10.03 2.02 -8.16
N ASN A 188 -11.33 1.71 -8.07
CA ASN A 188 -12.37 2.33 -8.87
C ASN A 188 -12.69 3.73 -8.35
N GLU A 189 -13.37 4.52 -9.17
CA GLU A 189 -13.65 5.94 -8.92
C GLU A 189 -14.62 6.22 -7.75
N GLU A 190 -15.29 5.19 -7.20
CA GLU A 190 -16.26 5.35 -6.12
C GLU A 190 -15.59 5.78 -4.81
N GLU A 191 -15.66 7.08 -4.54
CA GLU A 191 -15.07 7.70 -3.35
C GLU A 191 -15.67 7.13 -2.06
N ASP A 192 -16.98 6.85 -2.02
CA ASP A 192 -17.65 6.36 -0.83
C ASP A 192 -17.20 4.95 -0.41
N VAL A 193 -16.86 4.09 -1.37
CA VAL A 193 -16.28 2.76 -1.07
C VAL A 193 -14.89 2.90 -0.47
N PHE A 194 -14.06 3.77 -1.01
CA PHE A 194 -12.74 4.06 -0.48
C PHE A 194 -12.83 4.63 0.95
N VAL A 195 -13.73 5.59 1.19
CA VAL A 195 -14.01 6.17 2.51
C VAL A 195 -14.46 5.10 3.50
N SER A 196 -15.37 4.21 3.11
CA SER A 196 -15.86 3.13 3.96
C SER A 196 -14.75 2.16 4.36
N GLN A 197 -13.87 1.81 3.43
CA GLN A 197 -12.74 0.91 3.72
C GLN A 197 -11.71 1.58 4.62
N ALA A 198 -11.35 2.83 4.36
CA ALA A 198 -10.44 3.59 5.23
C ALA A 198 -11.01 3.70 6.65
N SER A 199 -12.30 3.99 6.80
CA SER A 199 -13.00 4.01 8.10
C SER A 199 -12.90 2.68 8.83
N SER A 200 -13.15 1.58 8.12
CA SER A 200 -13.05 0.22 8.68
C SER A 200 -11.62 -0.12 9.13
N GLN A 201 -10.62 0.26 8.35
CA GLN A 201 -9.20 0.03 8.71
C GLN A 201 -8.77 0.89 9.89
N ILE A 202 -9.15 2.16 9.93
CA ILE A 202 -8.87 3.03 11.07
C ILE A 202 -9.48 2.43 12.33
N PHE A 203 -10.75 2.03 12.30
CA PHE A 203 -11.41 1.41 13.45
C PHE A 203 -10.74 0.10 13.84
N LYS A 204 -10.44 -0.77 12.87
CA LYS A 204 -9.80 -2.08 13.12
C LYS A 204 -8.47 -1.97 13.85
N TYR A 205 -7.65 -0.98 13.48
CA TYR A 205 -6.28 -0.87 13.98
C TYR A 205 -6.11 0.14 15.13
N SER A 206 -7.04 1.06 15.32
CA SER A 206 -6.96 2.09 16.35
C SER A 206 -8.13 2.10 17.33
N GLU A 207 -9.15 1.29 17.08
CA GLU A 207 -10.43 1.29 17.84
C GLU A 207 -11.12 2.67 17.94
N ILE A 208 -10.83 3.56 17.00
CA ILE A 208 -11.37 4.91 16.95
C ILE A 208 -12.57 4.93 16.02
N ASN A 209 -13.74 5.26 16.58
CA ASN A 209 -14.94 5.48 15.79
C ASN A 209 -15.03 6.95 15.38
N LEU A 210 -14.85 7.22 14.09
CA LEU A 210 -14.89 8.54 13.49
C LEU A 210 -16.21 8.77 12.75
N ASN A 211 -16.71 10.01 12.77
CA ASN A 211 -17.82 10.37 11.91
C ASN A 211 -17.38 10.45 10.43
N PRO A 212 -18.31 10.33 9.45
CA PRO A 212 -17.96 10.31 8.03
C PRO A 212 -17.19 11.55 7.53
N LEU A 213 -17.45 12.73 8.10
CA LEU A 213 -16.72 13.96 7.72
C LEU A 213 -15.28 13.92 8.19
N GLU A 214 -15.05 13.43 9.40
CA GLU A 214 -13.68 13.24 9.93
C GLU A 214 -12.89 12.23 9.09
N VAL A 215 -13.51 11.11 8.72
CA VAL A 215 -12.87 10.12 7.83
C VAL A 215 -12.51 10.73 6.49
N LYS A 216 -13.40 11.51 5.87
CA LYS A 216 -13.11 12.22 4.60
C LYS A 216 -11.93 13.18 4.75
N GLN A 217 -11.84 13.94 5.84
CA GLN A 217 -10.71 14.84 6.10
C GLN A 217 -9.39 14.09 6.27
N ILE A 218 -9.40 13.00 7.02
CA ILE A 218 -8.22 12.13 7.21
C ILE A 218 -7.76 11.57 5.85
N ILE A 219 -8.67 11.09 5.03
CA ILE A 219 -8.36 10.57 3.70
C ILE A 219 -7.72 11.64 2.81
N ILE A 220 -8.27 12.86 2.80
CA ILE A 220 -7.71 13.97 2.03
C ILE A 220 -6.28 14.27 2.49
N GLN A 221 -6.03 14.33 3.80
CA GLN A 221 -4.69 14.57 4.34
C GLN A 221 -3.73 13.43 4.00
N LEU A 222 -4.17 12.18 4.12
CA LEU A 222 -3.36 11.01 3.82
C LEU A 222 -3.00 10.93 2.33
N LEU A 223 -3.95 11.18 1.43
CA LEU A 223 -3.70 11.25 -0.01
C LEU A 223 -2.74 12.39 -0.36
N SER A 224 -2.86 13.55 0.30
CA SER A 224 -1.91 14.66 0.13
C SER A 224 -0.51 14.26 0.58
N LEU A 225 -0.37 13.66 1.75
CA LEU A 225 0.91 13.18 2.27
C LEU A 225 1.58 12.19 1.30
N ILE A 226 0.85 11.19 0.82
CA ILE A 226 1.37 10.19 -0.16
C ILE A 226 1.83 10.89 -1.44
N LYS A 227 1.02 11.80 -1.97
CA LYS A 227 1.37 12.57 -3.16
C LYS A 227 2.65 13.39 -2.95
N ASP A 228 2.76 14.08 -1.81
CA ASP A 228 3.92 14.90 -1.49
C ASP A 228 5.18 14.05 -1.34
N ARG A 229 5.09 12.89 -0.67
CA ARG A 229 6.19 11.91 -0.53
C ARG A 229 6.60 11.29 -1.88
N SER A 230 5.65 11.07 -2.79
CA SER A 230 5.92 10.56 -4.15
C SER A 230 6.58 11.60 -5.07
N ALA A 231 6.38 12.88 -4.80
CA ALA A 231 6.85 13.98 -5.65
C ALA A 231 8.22 14.54 -5.25
N VAL A 232 8.83 14.04 -4.17
CA VAL A 232 10.11 14.57 -3.67
C VAL A 232 11.26 14.18 -4.61
N PRO A 233 12.03 15.16 -5.11
CA PRO A 233 13.24 14.85 -5.87
C PRO A 233 14.27 14.12 -5.00
N LEU A 234 14.74 12.97 -5.45
CA LEU A 234 15.74 12.18 -4.76
C LEU A 234 17.08 12.26 -5.49
N SER A 235 18.15 12.47 -4.75
CA SER A 235 19.52 12.41 -5.30
C SER A 235 19.97 10.95 -5.43
N SER A 236 20.92 10.67 -6.35
CA SER A 236 21.51 9.35 -6.53
C SER A 236 22.31 8.86 -5.32
N SER A 237 22.68 9.75 -4.41
CA SER A 237 23.46 9.49 -3.19
C SER A 237 22.68 9.68 -1.90
N ILE A 238 21.35 9.43 -1.94
CA ILE A 238 20.50 9.59 -0.76
C ILE A 238 20.85 8.53 0.30
N THR A 239 20.93 8.96 1.57
CA THR A 239 21.08 8.05 2.71
C THR A 239 19.74 7.40 3.08
N GLU A 240 19.76 6.23 3.77
CA GLU A 240 18.54 5.58 4.24
C GLU A 240 17.71 6.53 5.11
N LYS A 241 18.34 7.24 6.05
CA LYS A 241 17.67 8.21 6.92
C LYS A 241 16.97 9.33 6.14
N GLU A 242 17.60 9.83 5.09
CA GLU A 242 16.98 10.86 4.23
C GLU A 242 15.85 10.30 3.38
N LEU A 243 16.00 9.07 2.87
CA LEU A 243 14.97 8.36 2.14
C LEU A 243 13.74 8.13 3.03
N ASP A 244 13.97 7.65 4.25
CA ASP A 244 12.96 7.46 5.27
C ASP A 244 12.19 8.75 5.58
N ALA A 245 12.88 9.85 5.74
CA ALA A 245 12.27 11.13 6.07
C ALA A 245 11.50 11.76 4.89
N LYS A 246 12.02 11.61 3.66
CA LYS A 246 11.51 12.35 2.51
C LYS A 246 10.45 11.60 1.70
N ALA A 247 10.59 10.29 1.56
CA ALA A 247 9.81 9.50 0.59
C ALA A 247 9.04 8.34 1.23
N SER A 248 8.86 8.34 2.55
CA SER A 248 8.08 7.29 3.22
C SER A 248 7.03 7.84 4.16
N VAL A 249 6.05 7.01 4.48
CA VAL A 249 5.04 7.21 5.52
C VAL A 249 5.36 6.27 6.68
N HIS A 250 5.34 6.80 7.88
CA HIS A 250 5.58 6.10 9.14
C HIS A 250 4.35 6.20 10.05
N LEU A 251 4.30 5.39 11.10
CA LEU A 251 3.20 5.42 12.08
C LEU A 251 2.93 6.83 12.63
N ASP A 252 3.97 7.61 12.93
CA ASP A 252 3.79 8.95 13.45
C ASP A 252 3.05 9.88 12.50
N ASP A 253 3.32 9.79 11.19
CA ASP A 253 2.59 10.55 10.18
C ASP A 253 1.09 10.24 10.23
N ILE A 254 0.74 8.96 10.44
CA ILE A 254 -0.67 8.54 10.56
C ILE A 254 -1.28 9.03 11.86
N LEU A 255 -0.57 8.95 12.99
CA LEU A 255 -1.03 9.43 14.28
C LEU A 255 -1.24 10.96 14.27
N ASP A 256 -0.37 11.71 13.61
CA ASP A 256 -0.52 13.15 13.43
C ASP A 256 -1.77 13.50 12.63
N ILE A 257 -2.02 12.79 11.52
CA ILE A 257 -3.25 12.95 10.72
C ILE A 257 -4.49 12.61 11.56
N LEU A 258 -4.42 11.57 12.39
CA LEU A 258 -5.51 11.18 13.30
C LEU A 258 -5.63 12.11 14.51
N CYS A 259 -4.67 13.00 14.73
CA CYS A 259 -4.55 13.85 15.92
C CYS A 259 -4.53 13.05 17.24
N ILE A 260 -3.77 11.96 17.27
CA ILE A 260 -3.62 11.07 18.43
C ILE A 260 -2.16 11.06 18.86
N SER A 261 -1.88 11.20 20.15
CA SER A 261 -0.53 11.02 20.65
C SER A 261 -0.13 9.53 20.63
N ARG A 262 1.17 9.26 20.54
CA ARG A 262 1.70 7.89 20.57
C ARG A 262 1.33 7.16 21.87
N SER A 263 1.33 7.85 22.99
CA SER A 263 0.91 7.29 24.29
C SER A 263 -0.56 6.89 24.28
N ALA A 264 -1.46 7.74 23.81
CA ALA A 264 -2.88 7.42 23.68
C ALA A 264 -3.12 6.24 22.73
N TYR A 265 -2.40 6.19 21.62
CA TYR A 265 -2.49 5.09 20.66
C TYR A 265 -2.12 3.75 21.32
N TYR A 266 -1.00 3.65 22.06
CA TYR A 266 -0.61 2.40 22.71
C TYR A 266 -1.62 1.95 23.77
N VAL A 267 -2.22 2.88 24.50
CA VAL A 267 -3.26 2.55 25.47
C VAL A 267 -4.52 2.04 24.79
N LEU A 268 -4.95 2.67 23.69
CA LEU A 268 -6.10 2.21 22.88
C LEU A 268 -5.86 0.79 22.33
N ARG A 269 -4.63 0.53 21.86
CA ARG A 269 -4.22 -0.77 21.35
C ARG A 269 -4.16 -1.87 22.40
N ALA A 270 -3.82 -1.54 23.63
CA ALA A 270 -3.76 -2.50 24.74
C ALA A 270 -5.16 -3.01 25.21
N GLY A 271 -6.23 -2.64 24.49
CA GLY A 271 -7.58 -3.09 24.81
C GLY A 271 -8.17 -2.43 26.05
N GLY A 272 -7.73 -1.21 26.34
CA GLY A 272 -8.32 -0.38 27.37
C GLY A 272 -9.76 -0.03 27.02
N ASP A 273 -10.71 -0.83 27.48
CA ASP A 273 -12.15 -0.63 27.33
C ASP A 273 -12.62 0.56 28.22
N ASP A 274 -11.66 1.30 28.77
CA ASP A 274 -11.92 2.40 29.66
C ASP A 274 -12.48 3.60 28.88
N LYS A 275 -13.73 3.91 29.15
CA LYS A 275 -14.42 5.12 28.63
C LYS A 275 -13.59 6.39 28.88
N ALA A 276 -12.71 6.38 29.89
CA ALA A 276 -11.80 7.45 30.21
C ALA A 276 -10.75 7.69 29.12
N ILE A 277 -10.17 6.63 28.61
CA ILE A 277 -9.12 6.69 27.57
C ILE A 277 -9.72 7.17 26.26
N LYS A 278 -10.91 6.64 25.89
CA LYS A 278 -11.66 7.13 24.71
C LYS A 278 -11.99 8.64 24.84
N SER A 279 -12.35 9.11 26.04
CA SER A 279 -12.62 10.51 26.29
C SER A 279 -11.36 11.38 26.20
N VAL A 280 -10.21 10.88 26.70
CA VAL A 280 -8.91 11.57 26.61
C VAL A 280 -8.47 11.70 25.15
N SER A 281 -8.59 10.66 24.35
CA SER A 281 -8.22 10.72 22.93
C SER A 281 -9.09 11.70 22.13
N ILE A 282 -10.39 11.78 22.44
CA ILE A 282 -11.31 12.77 21.84
C ILE A 282 -10.88 14.19 22.24
N LEU A 283 -10.58 14.41 23.52
CA LEU A 283 -10.14 15.72 24.01
C LEU A 283 -8.81 16.14 23.36
N GLN A 284 -7.83 15.25 23.28
CA GLN A 284 -6.56 15.52 22.61
C GLN A 284 -6.76 15.94 21.16
N ARG A 285 -7.63 15.23 20.42
CA ARG A 285 -7.97 15.59 19.04
C ARG A 285 -8.63 16.95 18.93
N MET A 286 -9.55 17.28 19.86
CA MET A 286 -10.18 18.60 19.89
C MET A 286 -9.15 19.71 20.16
N LEU A 287 -8.24 19.51 21.11
CA LEU A 287 -7.20 20.48 21.45
C LEU A 287 -6.21 20.68 20.28
N LYS A 288 -5.72 19.62 19.67
CA LYS A 288 -4.83 19.71 18.48
C LYS A 288 -5.50 20.46 17.33
N ARG A 289 -6.79 20.16 17.04
CA ARG A 289 -7.57 20.90 16.02
C ARG A 289 -7.77 22.38 16.35
N SER A 290 -7.78 22.73 17.62
CA SER A 290 -7.85 24.10 18.08
C SER A 290 -6.50 24.82 18.11
N GLY A 291 -5.43 24.18 17.63
CA GLY A 291 -4.11 24.77 17.49
C GLY A 291 -3.24 24.75 18.77
N PHE A 292 -3.60 23.95 19.77
CA PHE A 292 -2.75 23.76 20.95
C PHE A 292 -1.51 22.91 20.64
N SER A 293 -0.38 23.23 21.25
CA SER A 293 0.85 22.46 21.10
C SER A 293 0.75 21.07 21.70
N ASP A 294 1.57 20.13 21.22
CA ASP A 294 1.57 18.74 21.70
C ASP A 294 1.85 18.66 23.20
N ASP A 295 2.79 19.45 23.73
CA ASP A 295 3.09 19.52 25.16
C ASP A 295 1.87 19.97 25.99
N THR A 296 1.09 20.92 25.49
CA THR A 296 -0.15 21.37 26.11
C THR A 296 -1.20 20.27 26.10
N VAL A 297 -1.34 19.59 24.96
CA VAL A 297 -2.30 18.48 24.77
C VAL A 297 -1.98 17.32 25.72
N ASP A 298 -0.72 16.90 25.81
CA ASP A 298 -0.28 15.83 26.70
C ASP A 298 -0.41 16.20 28.17
N THR A 299 -0.17 17.45 28.55
CA THR A 299 -0.39 17.95 29.91
C THR A 299 -1.87 17.84 30.30
N PHE A 300 -2.80 18.28 29.45
CA PHE A 300 -4.23 18.15 29.68
C PHE A 300 -4.70 16.69 29.72
N ALA A 301 -4.15 15.83 28.88
CA ALA A 301 -4.45 14.41 28.89
C ALA A 301 -3.98 13.72 30.17
N GLY A 302 -2.77 14.06 30.64
CA GLY A 302 -2.21 13.58 31.92
C GLY A 302 -3.04 14.03 33.14
N LEU A 303 -3.48 15.27 33.17
CA LEU A 303 -4.33 15.81 34.24
C LEU A 303 -5.72 15.12 34.28
N ASN A 304 -6.34 14.83 33.14
CA ASN A 304 -7.61 14.09 33.10
C ASN A 304 -7.46 12.63 33.52
N ALA A 305 -6.35 11.97 33.19
CA ALA A 305 -6.06 10.62 33.64
C ALA A 305 -5.83 10.57 35.16
N ALA A 306 -5.11 11.56 35.72
CA ALA A 306 -4.87 11.68 37.16
C ALA A 306 -6.12 12.08 37.96
N GLY A 307 -7.01 12.90 37.38
CA GLY A 307 -8.22 13.39 38.06
C GLY A 307 -9.26 12.29 38.36
N LYS A 308 -9.16 11.10 37.75
CA LYS A 308 -10.05 9.98 38.05
C LYS A 308 -9.59 9.10 39.22
N HIS A 309 -8.41 9.38 39.77
CA HIS A 309 -7.90 8.67 40.95
C HIS A 309 -8.00 9.49 42.25
N GLY A 310 -8.82 10.56 42.33
CA GLY A 310 -9.14 11.13 43.63
C GLY A 310 -9.11 12.66 43.76
N ILE A 311 -9.20 13.44 42.70
CA ILE A 311 -9.37 14.90 42.82
C ILE A 311 -10.66 15.29 42.10
N GLY A 312 -11.58 15.92 42.85
CA GLY A 312 -12.90 16.37 42.37
C GLY A 312 -12.84 17.34 41.19
N PRO A 313 -13.98 17.66 40.56
CA PRO A 313 -14.03 18.39 39.31
C PRO A 313 -13.43 19.79 39.45
N ILE A 314 -12.33 20.03 38.71
CA ILE A 314 -11.83 21.38 38.50
C ILE A 314 -12.84 22.09 37.60
N GLY A 315 -13.46 23.14 38.14
CA GLY A 315 -14.48 23.93 37.43
C GLY A 315 -13.96 24.41 36.08
N MET A 316 -14.81 24.31 35.06
CA MET A 316 -14.60 24.92 33.75
C MET A 316 -14.36 26.42 33.94
N ILE A 317 -13.16 26.89 33.61
CA ILE A 317 -12.92 28.29 33.34
C ILE A 317 -13.02 28.46 31.83
N PHE A 318 -14.07 29.19 31.41
CA PHE A 318 -14.25 29.66 30.04
C PHE A 318 -13.33 30.84 29.74
#